data_580458522f75fa8419999c9c8884e8b3
#
_entry.id   580458522f75fa8419999c9c8884e8b3
#
_cell.length_a   1.000
_cell.length_b   1.000
_cell.length_c   1.000
_cell.angle_alpha   90.00
_cell.angle_beta   90.00
_cell.angle_gamma   90.00
#
_symmetry.space_group_name_H-M   'P 1'
#
loop_
_entity.id
_entity.type
_entity.pdbx_description
1 polymer ?
#
loop_
_entity_poly.entity_id
_entity_poly.type
_entity_poly.pdbx_seq_one_letter_code
_entity_poly.pdbx_strand_id
1 'polypeptide(L)'
;MRLISRSQELTVIKGNGKREPFDRDKISKSIRIATRKRQIDSETIEKFISKIVRNLEGLGESEIPTPTIGKFIMEGLSSLDKVAYVRFASVYKNFKEAKDFEEFVGNIDEAKS
;
A
#
# COMPACT_ATOMS: atom_id res chain seq x y z
N MET A 1 13.61 -28.14 1.94
CA MET A 1 13.48 -27.52 2.15
C MET A 1 13.04 -26.75 2.38
N ARG A 2 12.75 -26.46 2.39
CA ARG A 2 12.45 -25.72 2.61
C ARG A 2 12.32 -24.77 2.37
N LEU A 3 12.48 -24.34 2.02
CA LEU A 3 12.53 -23.32 1.76
C LEU A 3 11.72 -22.62 1.60
N ILE A 4 11.38 -22.72 1.54
CA ILE A 4 10.55 -22.35 1.14
C ILE A 4 9.89 -21.28 1.37
N SER A 5 9.39 -20.76 1.13
CA SER A 5 8.59 -19.75 1.19
C SER A 5 8.62 -18.98 2.42
N ARG A 6 9.57 -18.16 2.56
CA ARG A 6 9.70 -17.31 3.65
C ARG A 6 8.65 -16.30 3.72
N SER A 7 8.19 -15.78 2.58
CA SER A 7 7.17 -14.77 2.56
C SER A 7 5.90 -15.23 3.20
N GLN A 8 5.67 -16.54 3.21
CA GLN A 8 4.47 -17.06 3.82
C GLN A 8 4.50 -16.97 5.32
N GLU A 9 5.66 -16.64 5.88
CA GLU A 9 5.78 -16.53 7.31
C GLU A 9 5.69 -15.11 7.81
N LEU A 10 5.45 -14.17 6.88
CA LEU A 10 5.28 -12.79 7.30
C LEU A 10 3.97 -12.65 8.05
N THR A 11 4.02 -11.87 9.12
CA THR A 11 2.86 -11.61 9.95
C THR A 11 2.62 -10.11 9.96
N VAL A 12 1.36 -9.72 9.83
CA VAL A 12 0.97 -8.31 9.86
C VAL A 12 0.45 -7.97 11.25
N ILE A 13 0.94 -6.87 11.80
CA ILE A 13 0.47 -6.39 13.09
C ILE A 13 -0.47 -5.23 12.85
N LYS A 14 -1.72 -5.41 13.22
CA LYS A 14 -2.75 -4.40 13.04
C LYS A 14 -2.68 -3.35 14.13
N GLY A 15 -3.37 -2.23 13.90
CA GLY A 15 -3.33 -1.13 14.84
C GLY A 15 -3.83 -1.47 16.23
N ASN A 16 -4.70 -2.47 16.33
CA ASN A 16 -5.21 -2.90 17.62
C ASN A 16 -4.32 -3.96 18.28
N GLY A 17 -3.16 -4.21 17.69
CA GLY A 17 -2.22 -5.19 18.24
C GLY A 17 -2.45 -6.60 17.78
N LYS A 18 -3.52 -6.86 17.06
CA LYS A 18 -3.77 -8.20 16.56
C LYS A 18 -2.80 -8.57 15.45
N ARG A 19 -2.44 -9.84 15.41
CA ARG A 19 -1.57 -10.37 14.38
C ARG A 19 -2.37 -11.23 13.42
N GLU A 20 -2.03 -11.14 12.14
CA GLU A 20 -2.65 -12.02 11.15
C GLU A 20 -1.64 -12.31 10.07
N PRO A 21 -1.79 -13.43 9.36
CA PRO A 21 -0.84 -13.76 8.32
C PRO A 21 -0.86 -12.72 7.20
N PHE A 22 0.29 -12.49 6.62
CA PHE A 22 0.39 -11.61 5.47
C PHE A 22 -0.43 -12.20 4.33
N ASP A 23 -1.21 -11.36 3.68
CA ASP A 23 -2.11 -11.80 2.61
C ASP A 23 -1.92 -10.89 1.41
N ARG A 24 -1.27 -11.42 0.37
CA ARG A 24 -1.01 -10.67 -0.84
C ARG A 24 -2.32 -10.21 -1.49
N ASP A 25 -3.36 -11.02 -1.38
CA ASP A 25 -4.64 -10.69 -2.00
C ASP A 25 -5.25 -9.43 -1.40
N LYS A 26 -5.04 -9.20 -0.12
CA LYS A 26 -5.56 -7.98 0.50
C LYS A 26 -4.88 -6.75 -0.08
N ILE A 27 -3.57 -6.84 -0.28
CA ILE A 27 -2.83 -5.74 -0.89
C ILE A 27 -3.30 -5.54 -2.33
N SER A 28 -3.43 -6.63 -3.07
CA SER A 28 -3.87 -6.59 -4.44
C SER A 28 -5.23 -5.92 -4.55
N LYS A 29 -6.16 -6.32 -3.71
CA LYS A 29 -7.51 -5.77 -3.74
C LYS A 29 -7.49 -4.27 -3.42
N SER A 30 -6.72 -3.87 -2.42
CA SER A 30 -6.64 -2.45 -2.06
C SER A 30 -6.12 -1.62 -3.21
N ILE A 31 -5.07 -2.11 -3.87
CA ILE A 31 -4.46 -1.38 -4.96
C ILE A 31 -5.41 -1.31 -6.16
N ARG A 32 -6.10 -2.41 -6.45
CA ARG A 32 -7.01 -2.42 -7.59
C ARG A 32 -8.20 -1.51 -7.36
N ILE A 33 -8.67 -1.40 -6.13
CA ILE A 33 -9.75 -0.46 -5.82
C ILE A 33 -9.26 0.97 -6.02
N ALA A 34 -8.05 1.27 -5.56
CA ALA A 34 -7.50 2.62 -5.68
C ALA A 34 -7.25 3.00 -7.14
N THR A 35 -6.93 2.02 -8.00
CA THR A 35 -6.63 2.29 -9.39
C THR A 35 -7.82 2.11 -10.31
N ARG A 36 -9.01 1.91 -9.72
CA ARG A 36 -10.20 1.67 -10.51
C ARG A 36 -10.45 2.82 -11.48
N LYS A 37 -10.75 2.48 -12.73
CA LYS A 37 -11.05 3.45 -13.79
C LYS A 37 -9.88 4.38 -14.11
N ARG A 38 -8.68 4.03 -13.70
CA ARG A 38 -7.49 4.72 -14.15
C ARG A 38 -6.94 3.95 -15.34
N GLN A 39 -6.22 4.66 -16.19
CA GLN A 39 -5.67 4.03 -17.38
C GLN A 39 -4.33 3.40 -17.08
N ILE A 40 -4.39 2.34 -16.30
CA ILE A 40 -3.20 1.57 -15.92
C ILE A 40 -3.53 0.12 -16.26
N ASP A 41 -2.71 -0.50 -17.09
CA ASP A 41 -3.04 -1.85 -17.49
C ASP A 41 -2.78 -2.84 -16.35
N SER A 42 -3.41 -4.00 -16.48
CA SER A 42 -3.37 -5.00 -15.42
C SER A 42 -1.94 -5.49 -15.16
N GLU A 43 -1.15 -5.58 -16.21
CA GLU A 43 0.22 -6.06 -16.05
C GLU A 43 1.04 -5.08 -15.21
N THR A 44 0.87 -3.78 -15.45
CA THR A 44 1.57 -2.78 -14.67
C THR A 44 1.17 -2.87 -13.20
N ILE A 45 -0.12 -3.08 -12.95
CA ILE A 45 -0.61 -3.21 -11.59
C ILE A 45 -0.01 -4.45 -10.92
N GLU A 46 0.04 -5.57 -11.64
CA GLU A 46 0.61 -6.78 -11.08
C GLU A 46 2.09 -6.61 -10.74
N LYS A 47 2.83 -5.95 -11.62
CA LYS A 47 4.25 -5.70 -11.35
C LYS A 47 4.41 -4.80 -10.14
N PHE A 48 3.52 -3.83 -10.01
CA PHE A 48 3.56 -2.93 -8.87
C PHE A 48 3.32 -3.70 -7.57
N ILE A 49 2.31 -4.56 -7.56
CA ILE A 49 2.00 -5.36 -6.38
C ILE A 49 3.19 -6.26 -6.03
N SER A 50 3.76 -6.92 -7.03
CA SER A 50 4.89 -7.80 -6.78
C SER A 50 6.09 -7.04 -6.21
N LYS A 51 6.30 -5.82 -6.69
CA LYS A 51 7.40 -5.01 -6.16
C LYS A 51 7.17 -4.66 -4.71
N ILE A 52 5.93 -4.31 -4.35
CA ILE A 52 5.61 -4.01 -2.96
C ILE A 52 5.89 -5.23 -2.07
N VAL A 53 5.44 -6.40 -2.52
CA VAL A 53 5.64 -7.61 -1.74
C VAL A 53 7.13 -7.90 -1.56
N ARG A 54 7.91 -7.76 -2.64
CA ARG A 54 9.34 -7.99 -2.53
C ARG A 54 10.02 -7.00 -1.59
N ASN A 55 9.57 -5.74 -1.61
CA ASN A 55 10.13 -4.75 -0.71
C ASN A 55 9.87 -5.11 0.75
N LEU A 56 8.66 -5.60 1.03
CA LEU A 56 8.33 -6.01 2.39
C LEU A 56 9.16 -7.20 2.82
N GLU A 57 9.32 -8.16 1.94
CA GLU A 57 10.15 -9.33 2.25
C GLU A 57 11.60 -8.94 2.47
N GLY A 58 12.04 -7.93 1.74
CA GLY A 58 13.43 -7.48 1.83
C GLY A 58 13.77 -6.77 3.13
N LEU A 59 12.75 -6.43 3.94
CA LEU A 59 13.02 -5.77 5.21
C LEU A 59 13.70 -6.69 6.21
N GLY A 60 13.60 -8.00 6.01
CA GLY A 60 14.21 -8.94 6.93
C GLY A 60 13.46 -9.09 8.23
N GLU A 61 12.24 -8.57 8.29
CA GLU A 61 11.40 -8.66 9.49
C GLU A 61 10.35 -9.73 9.30
N SER A 62 10.05 -10.47 10.36
CA SER A 62 8.98 -11.44 10.28
C SER A 62 7.64 -10.85 10.64
N GLU A 63 7.63 -9.71 11.33
CA GLU A 63 6.41 -9.02 11.70
C GLU A 63 6.46 -7.60 11.14
N ILE A 64 5.40 -7.21 10.45
CA ILE A 64 5.35 -5.91 9.78
C ILE A 64 4.10 -5.18 10.21
N PRO A 65 4.24 -4.00 10.82
CA PRO A 65 3.06 -3.21 11.19
C PRO A 65 2.30 -2.73 9.96
N THR A 66 0.99 -2.64 10.07
CA THR A 66 0.16 -2.16 8.99
C THR A 66 0.64 -0.81 8.44
N PRO A 67 1.02 0.16 9.28
CA PRO A 67 1.50 1.44 8.74
C PRO A 67 2.69 1.32 7.81
N THR A 68 3.57 0.35 8.06
CA THR A 68 4.72 0.13 7.18
C THR A 68 4.26 -0.29 5.78
N ILE A 69 3.29 -1.20 5.74
CA ILE A 69 2.75 -1.65 4.46
C ILE A 69 2.10 -0.49 3.72
N GLY A 70 1.29 0.29 4.44
CA GLY A 70 0.62 1.43 3.83
C GLY A 70 1.61 2.43 3.28
N LYS A 71 2.70 2.65 3.99
CA LYS A 71 3.72 3.60 3.55
C LYS A 71 4.33 3.18 2.21
N PHE A 72 4.67 1.89 2.08
CA PHE A 72 5.24 1.40 0.83
C PHE A 72 4.26 1.56 -0.32
N ILE A 73 2.99 1.24 -0.06
CA ILE A 73 1.99 1.36 -1.12
C ILE A 73 1.81 2.81 -1.52
N MET A 74 1.73 3.71 -0.54
CA MET A 74 1.54 5.12 -0.83
C MET A 74 2.71 5.71 -1.60
N GLU A 75 3.91 5.36 -1.21
CA GLU A 75 5.08 5.87 -1.91
C GLU A 75 5.09 5.40 -3.35
N GLY A 76 4.74 4.15 -3.56
CA GLY A 76 4.68 3.63 -4.92
C GLY A 76 3.57 4.27 -5.74
N LEU A 77 2.40 4.41 -5.13
CA LEU A 77 1.28 5.01 -5.85
C LEU A 77 1.53 6.46 -6.21
N SER A 78 2.27 7.19 -5.38
CA SER A 78 2.53 8.58 -5.68
C SER A 78 3.31 8.72 -6.98
N SER A 79 4.08 7.73 -7.35
CA SER A 79 4.79 7.73 -8.62
C SER A 79 3.96 7.14 -9.75
N LEU A 80 3.07 6.22 -9.41
CA LEU A 80 2.30 5.52 -10.43
C LEU A 80 1.10 6.32 -10.93
N ASP A 81 0.30 6.85 -10.02
CA ASP A 81 -0.92 7.57 -10.39
C ASP A 81 -1.40 8.38 -9.20
N LYS A 82 -1.46 9.68 -9.36
CA LYS A 82 -1.78 10.56 -8.24
C LYS A 82 -3.22 10.40 -7.75
N VAL A 83 -4.14 10.09 -8.65
CA VAL A 83 -5.52 9.88 -8.24
C VAL A 83 -5.62 8.63 -7.38
N ALA A 84 -4.95 7.56 -7.79
CA ALA A 84 -4.93 6.34 -7.00
C ALA A 84 -4.26 6.58 -5.65
N TYR A 85 -3.22 7.40 -5.64
CA TYR A 85 -2.55 7.74 -4.41
C TYR A 85 -3.51 8.42 -3.42
N VAL A 86 -4.26 9.41 -3.90
CA VAL A 86 -5.20 10.12 -3.04
C VAL A 86 -6.29 9.17 -2.54
N ARG A 87 -6.81 8.33 -3.43
CA ARG A 87 -7.86 7.39 -3.03
C ARG A 87 -7.39 6.45 -1.95
N PHE A 88 -6.19 5.89 -2.14
CA PHE A 88 -5.66 4.96 -1.15
C PHE A 88 -5.41 5.67 0.16
N ALA A 89 -4.83 6.86 0.10
CA ALA A 89 -4.48 7.59 1.30
C ALA A 89 -5.73 7.99 2.09
N SER A 90 -6.83 8.29 1.41
CA SER A 90 -8.04 8.70 2.10
C SER A 90 -8.61 7.55 2.93
N VAL A 91 -8.46 6.32 2.45
CA VAL A 91 -8.90 5.16 3.21
C VAL A 91 -7.89 4.82 4.29
N TYR A 92 -6.62 4.78 3.90
CA TYR A 92 -5.56 4.36 4.80
C TYR A 92 -5.41 5.32 5.99
N LYS A 93 -5.43 6.61 5.71
CA LYS A 93 -5.25 7.59 6.77
C LYS A 93 -6.52 7.90 7.53
N ASN A 94 -7.65 7.42 7.00
CA ASN A 94 -8.92 7.58 7.68
C ASN A 94 -9.19 9.05 7.99
N PHE A 95 -9.22 9.86 6.93
CA PHE A 95 -9.47 11.29 7.09
C PHE A 95 -10.80 11.50 7.80
N LYS A 96 -10.77 12.23 8.87
CA LYS A 96 -11.98 12.48 9.67
C LYS A 96 -12.62 13.80 9.32
N GLU A 97 -11.86 14.73 8.79
CA GLU A 97 -12.35 16.06 8.47
C GLU A 97 -11.90 16.44 7.07
N ALA A 98 -12.71 17.27 6.44
CA ALA A 98 -12.37 17.78 5.12
C ALA A 98 -11.04 18.50 5.14
N LYS A 99 -10.75 19.15 6.26
CA LYS A 99 -9.51 19.86 6.42
C LYS A 99 -8.28 18.95 6.21
N ASP A 100 -8.33 17.76 6.79
CA ASP A 100 -7.22 16.82 6.65
C ASP A 100 -7.02 16.43 5.19
N PHE A 101 -8.11 16.21 4.50
CA PHE A 101 -8.06 15.83 3.10
C PHE A 101 -7.49 16.97 2.25
N GLU A 102 -7.93 18.19 2.54
CA GLU A 102 -7.48 19.35 1.78
C GLU A 102 -5.99 19.59 1.96
N GLU A 103 -5.49 19.44 3.17
CA GLU A 103 -4.06 19.59 3.41
C GLU A 103 -3.27 18.53 2.65
N PHE A 104 -3.77 17.32 2.65
CA PHE A 104 -3.11 16.23 1.95
C PHE A 104 -3.03 16.50 0.45
N VAL A 105 -4.14 16.93 -0.12
CA VAL A 105 -4.21 17.22 -1.56
C VAL A 105 -3.34 18.41 -1.90
N GLY A 106 -3.32 19.42 -1.03
CA GLY A 106 -2.48 20.58 -1.25
C GLY A 106 -1.02 20.24 -1.33
N ASN A 107 -0.57 19.35 -0.44
CA ASN A 107 0.81 18.92 -0.46
C ASN A 107 1.15 18.18 -1.75
N ILE A 108 0.22 17.39 -2.25
CA ILE A 108 0.44 16.70 -3.52
C ILE A 108 0.58 17.70 -4.65
N ASP A 109 -0.27 18.71 -4.68
CA ASP A 109 -0.21 19.72 -5.72
C ASP A 109 1.10 20.47 -5.68
N GLU A 110 1.57 20.81 -4.50
CA GLU A 110 2.85 21.50 -4.36
C GLU A 110 3.99 20.62 -4.86
N ALA A 111 3.96 19.36 -4.52
CA ALA A 111 5.00 18.44 -4.97
C ALA A 111 4.98 18.31 -6.49
N LYS A 112 3.80 18.49 -7.06
CA LYS A 112 3.64 18.38 -8.49
C LYS A 112 4.20 19.57 -9.22
N SER A 113 4.16 20.70 -8.58
CA SER A 113 4.68 21.91 -9.17
C SER A 113 6.19 21.90 -9.21
#